data_2f4b1c94b4ed7ab952e583b8b620e235
#
_entry.id   2f4b1c94b4ed7ab952e583b8b620e235
#
_cell.length_a   1.000
_cell.length_b   1.000
_cell.length_c   1.000
_cell.angle_alpha   90.00
_cell.angle_beta   90.00
_cell.angle_gamma   90.00
#
_symmetry.space_group_name_H-M   'P 1'
#
loop_
_entity.id
_entity.type
_entity.pdbx_description
1 polymer ?
#
loop_
_entity_poly.entity_id
_entity_poly.type
_entity_poly.pdbx_seq_one_letter_code
_entity_poly.pdbx_strand_id
1 'polypeptide(L)'
;MDKVSYALGLGIGQQLAQMGASDLNIDDFAQAIKDVISGSELKVQHRDAQQIVQDYFAKKEEMLNAQRAEQGKAHKEAGEKYLADNAKKNGVITLPSGLQYQVLKEGNGKKPTAKDTVKCHYEGFLIDGTVFDSSVQRGEPATFPLQQVIAGWTEGLQLMQEGAKYRFFIPYRLAYGEGGAGASIPPFAALIFDVELIEVV
;
A
#
# COMPACT_ATOMS: atom_id res chain seq x y z
N MET A 1 -37.26 22.51 -3.45
CA MET A 1 -35.82 22.41 -3.18
C MET A 1 -35.12 23.50 -3.98
N ASP A 2 -34.36 24.37 -3.32
CA ASP A 2 -33.51 25.34 -4.02
C ASP A 2 -32.26 24.67 -4.54
N LYS A 3 -32.07 24.70 -5.87
CA LYS A 3 -30.98 23.97 -6.54
C LYS A 3 -29.60 24.54 -6.22
N VAL A 4 -29.51 25.86 -5.99
CA VAL A 4 -28.22 26.54 -5.68
C VAL A 4 -27.77 26.14 -4.28
N SER A 5 -28.65 26.23 -3.29
CA SER A 5 -28.35 25.81 -1.91
C SER A 5 -27.96 24.32 -1.84
N TYR A 6 -28.65 23.48 -2.59
CA TYR A 6 -28.32 22.04 -2.64
C TYR A 6 -26.94 21.78 -3.28
N ALA A 7 -26.61 22.48 -4.37
CA ALA A 7 -25.33 22.35 -5.04
C ALA A 7 -24.15 22.78 -4.15
N LEU A 8 -24.30 23.89 -3.41
CA LEU A 8 -23.30 24.32 -2.43
C LEU A 8 -23.15 23.28 -1.31
N GLY A 9 -24.28 22.74 -0.83
CA GLY A 9 -24.28 21.67 0.18
C GLY A 9 -23.54 20.40 -0.29
N LEU A 10 -23.68 20.01 -1.57
CA LEU A 10 -22.93 18.89 -2.14
C LEU A 10 -21.42 19.11 -2.06
N GLY A 11 -20.93 20.30 -2.44
CA GLY A 11 -19.50 20.64 -2.38
C GLY A 11 -18.95 20.58 -0.97
N ILE A 12 -19.65 21.19 -0.02
CA ILE A 12 -19.26 21.16 1.40
C ILE A 12 -19.29 19.74 1.96
N GLY A 13 -20.34 18.97 1.66
CA GLY A 13 -20.47 17.59 2.11
C GLY A 13 -19.36 16.68 1.59
N GLN A 14 -18.96 16.83 0.32
CA GLN A 14 -17.82 16.11 -0.24
C GLN A 14 -16.50 16.48 0.47
N GLN A 15 -16.29 17.75 0.73
CA GLN A 15 -15.09 18.22 1.43
C GLN A 15 -15.03 17.68 2.87
N LEU A 16 -16.13 17.73 3.62
CA LEU A 16 -16.23 17.17 4.97
C LEU A 16 -15.97 15.65 4.97
N ALA A 17 -16.53 14.92 4.01
CA ALA A 17 -16.29 13.49 3.87
C ALA A 17 -14.81 13.16 3.57
N GLN A 18 -14.16 13.93 2.70
CA GLN A 18 -12.73 13.79 2.41
C GLN A 18 -11.84 14.06 3.62
N MET A 19 -12.26 14.99 4.49
CA MET A 19 -11.60 15.30 5.76
C MET A 19 -11.88 14.25 6.86
N GLY A 20 -12.69 13.22 6.59
CA GLY A 20 -13.10 12.22 7.57
C GLY A 20 -14.16 12.68 8.57
N ALA A 21 -14.84 13.80 8.29
CA ALA A 21 -15.86 14.42 9.15
C ALA A 21 -17.29 14.00 8.77
N SER A 22 -17.49 12.72 8.45
CA SER A 22 -18.79 12.16 8.04
C SER A 22 -19.76 11.88 9.20
N ASP A 23 -19.30 12.00 10.43
CA ASP A 23 -20.06 11.74 11.66
C ASP A 23 -20.59 13.03 12.34
N LEU A 24 -20.53 14.16 11.63
CA LEU A 24 -21.05 15.43 12.13
C LEU A 24 -22.59 15.43 12.19
N ASN A 25 -23.13 16.12 13.22
CA ASN A 25 -24.55 16.45 13.27
C ASN A 25 -24.86 17.54 12.24
N ILE A 26 -25.53 17.16 11.17
CA ILE A 26 -25.84 18.04 10.03
C ILE A 26 -26.83 19.14 10.42
N ASP A 27 -27.75 18.88 11.36
CA ASP A 27 -28.71 19.87 11.81
C ASP A 27 -28.01 20.99 12.59
N ASP A 28 -27.08 20.67 13.49
CA ASP A 28 -26.28 21.67 14.20
C ASP A 28 -25.37 22.45 13.25
N PHE A 29 -24.78 21.76 12.26
CA PHE A 29 -23.99 22.41 11.21
C PHE A 29 -24.82 23.39 10.39
N ALA A 30 -26.02 23.01 9.95
CA ALA A 30 -26.93 23.87 9.22
C ALA A 30 -27.42 25.05 10.09
N GLN A 31 -27.62 24.81 11.39
CA GLN A 31 -28.00 25.89 12.32
C GLN A 31 -26.90 26.94 12.48
N ALA A 32 -25.63 26.49 12.60
CA ALA A 32 -24.49 27.39 12.68
C ALA A 32 -24.38 28.29 11.44
N ILE A 33 -24.61 27.73 10.25
CA ILE A 33 -24.65 28.52 9.00
C ILE A 33 -25.77 29.57 9.04
N LYS A 34 -26.96 29.21 9.51
CA LYS A 34 -28.08 30.15 9.65
C LYS A 34 -27.73 31.28 10.61
N ASP A 35 -27.16 30.96 11.78
CA ASP A 35 -26.81 31.95 12.80
C ASP A 35 -25.78 32.97 12.26
N VAL A 36 -24.77 32.50 11.53
CA VAL A 36 -23.76 33.36 10.88
C VAL A 36 -24.37 34.26 9.81
N ILE A 37 -25.19 33.69 8.91
CA ILE A 37 -25.79 34.48 7.79
C ILE A 37 -26.79 35.52 8.29
N SER A 38 -27.56 35.18 9.33
CA SER A 38 -28.57 36.11 9.91
C SER A 38 -27.97 37.09 10.90
N GLY A 39 -26.71 36.99 11.29
CA GLY A 39 -26.10 37.80 12.34
C GLY A 39 -26.67 37.54 13.74
N SER A 40 -27.20 36.33 13.96
CA SER A 40 -27.73 35.91 15.26
C SER A 40 -26.62 35.65 16.26
N GLU A 41 -26.98 35.58 17.54
CA GLU A 41 -26.03 35.20 18.60
C GLU A 41 -25.50 33.76 18.36
N LEU A 42 -24.18 33.62 18.35
CA LEU A 42 -23.54 32.33 18.12
C LEU A 42 -23.57 31.48 19.40
N LYS A 43 -23.99 30.21 19.29
CA LYS A 43 -24.02 29.26 20.42
C LYS A 43 -22.61 28.85 20.88
N VAL A 44 -21.61 28.95 19.99
CA VAL A 44 -20.21 28.75 20.28
C VAL A 44 -19.42 29.94 19.74
N GLN A 45 -18.57 30.51 20.56
CA GLN A 45 -17.75 31.66 20.17
C GLN A 45 -16.65 31.20 19.18
N HIS A 46 -16.26 32.08 18.25
CA HIS A 46 -15.29 31.76 17.22
C HIS A 46 -13.97 31.18 17.77
N ARG A 47 -13.48 31.69 18.91
CA ARG A 47 -12.25 31.19 19.55
C ARG A 47 -12.41 29.75 20.01
N ASP A 48 -13.53 29.46 20.67
CA ASP A 48 -13.81 28.11 21.19
C ASP A 48 -14.09 27.12 20.03
N ALA A 49 -14.78 27.61 18.99
CA ALA A 49 -15.02 26.81 17.78
C ALA A 49 -13.71 26.34 17.11
N GLN A 50 -12.69 27.21 17.04
CA GLN A 50 -11.39 26.84 16.49
C GLN A 50 -10.75 25.71 17.30
N GLN A 51 -10.76 25.81 18.63
CA GLN A 51 -10.18 24.79 19.51
C GLN A 51 -10.94 23.45 19.37
N ILE A 52 -12.28 23.49 19.38
CA ILE A 52 -13.14 22.31 19.23
C ILE A 52 -12.83 21.57 17.91
N VAL A 53 -12.68 22.33 16.81
CA VAL A 53 -12.36 21.75 15.50
C VAL A 53 -10.95 21.15 15.48
N GLN A 54 -9.97 21.82 16.07
CA GLN A 54 -8.61 21.28 16.18
C GLN A 54 -8.59 19.98 16.99
N ASP A 55 -9.23 19.96 18.15
CA ASP A 55 -9.28 18.78 19.02
C ASP A 55 -10.01 17.61 18.34
N TYR A 56 -11.08 17.91 17.59
CA TYR A 56 -11.81 16.90 16.83
C TYR A 56 -10.91 16.22 15.78
N PHE A 57 -10.20 17.01 14.96
CA PHE A 57 -9.34 16.44 13.93
C PHE A 57 -8.08 15.77 14.50
N ALA A 58 -7.49 16.34 15.57
CA ALA A 58 -6.36 15.71 16.26
C ALA A 58 -6.74 14.33 16.81
N LYS A 59 -7.91 14.21 17.44
CA LYS A 59 -8.41 12.93 17.94
C LYS A 59 -8.69 11.93 16.81
N LYS A 60 -9.21 12.38 15.68
CA LYS A 60 -9.42 11.53 14.49
C LYS A 60 -8.10 11.01 13.92
N GLU A 61 -7.10 11.88 13.83
CA GLU A 61 -5.77 11.50 13.36
C GLU A 61 -5.10 10.48 14.30
N GLU A 62 -5.20 10.69 15.62
CA GLU A 62 -4.71 9.75 16.62
C GLU A 62 -5.38 8.36 16.48
N MET A 63 -6.71 8.33 16.35
CA MET A 63 -7.45 7.08 16.13
C MET A 63 -7.03 6.38 14.84
N LEU A 64 -6.86 7.12 13.74
CA LEU A 64 -6.44 6.57 12.46
C LEU A 64 -5.01 6.02 12.53
N ASN A 65 -4.10 6.73 13.21
CA ASN A 65 -2.73 6.28 13.41
C ASN A 65 -2.65 5.03 14.30
N ALA A 66 -3.44 4.96 15.37
CA ALA A 66 -3.56 3.78 16.20
C ALA A 66 -4.10 2.57 15.41
N GLN A 67 -5.10 2.78 14.58
CA GLN A 67 -5.66 1.74 13.71
C GLN A 67 -4.64 1.25 12.67
N ARG A 68 -3.90 2.16 12.05
CA ARG A 68 -2.81 1.81 11.12
C ARG A 68 -1.68 1.05 11.80
N ALA A 69 -1.31 1.44 13.01
CA ALA A 69 -0.29 0.74 13.79
C ALA A 69 -0.72 -0.69 14.14
N GLU A 70 -1.96 -0.88 14.57
CA GLU A 70 -2.50 -2.22 14.88
C GLU A 70 -2.58 -3.10 13.63
N GLN A 71 -3.07 -2.56 12.50
CA GLN A 71 -3.08 -3.27 11.22
C GLN A 71 -1.66 -3.61 10.76
N GLY A 72 -0.71 -2.67 10.90
CA GLY A 72 0.69 -2.92 10.57
C GLY A 72 1.29 -4.05 11.39
N LYS A 73 0.99 -4.11 12.69
CA LYS A 73 1.41 -5.20 13.57
C LYS A 73 0.85 -6.54 13.13
N ALA A 74 -0.45 -6.60 12.81
CA ALA A 74 -1.09 -7.81 12.31
C ALA A 74 -0.47 -8.31 10.99
N HIS A 75 -0.20 -7.40 10.05
CA HIS A 75 0.46 -7.75 8.78
C HIS A 75 1.89 -8.25 8.99
N LYS A 76 2.63 -7.61 9.89
CA LYS A 76 3.99 -8.03 10.25
C LYS A 76 4.01 -9.46 10.81
N GLU A 77 3.19 -9.74 11.83
CA GLU A 77 3.10 -11.05 12.45
C GLU A 77 2.65 -12.14 11.44
N ALA A 78 1.63 -11.83 10.63
CA ALA A 78 1.16 -12.73 9.59
C ALA A 78 2.24 -13.01 8.54
N GLY A 79 2.98 -11.98 8.09
CA GLY A 79 4.06 -12.11 7.12
C GLY A 79 5.24 -12.91 7.65
N GLU A 80 5.67 -12.64 8.88
CA GLU A 80 6.76 -13.39 9.54
C GLU A 80 6.40 -14.87 9.73
N LYS A 81 5.17 -15.15 10.17
CA LYS A 81 4.66 -16.52 10.30
C LYS A 81 4.59 -17.22 8.94
N TYR A 82 4.05 -16.54 7.92
CA TYR A 82 3.99 -17.08 6.57
C TYR A 82 5.37 -17.49 6.06
N LEU A 83 6.37 -16.61 6.19
CA LEU A 83 7.73 -16.87 5.74
C LEU A 83 8.41 -18.00 6.55
N ALA A 84 8.19 -18.05 7.86
CA ALA A 84 8.70 -19.14 8.72
C ALA A 84 8.13 -20.52 8.33
N ASP A 85 6.85 -20.58 8.00
CA ASP A 85 6.21 -21.81 7.53
C ASP A 85 6.60 -22.15 6.09
N ASN A 86 6.77 -21.13 5.24
CA ASN A 86 7.19 -21.32 3.85
C ASN A 86 8.62 -21.86 3.74
N ALA A 87 9.53 -21.45 4.62
CA ALA A 87 10.92 -21.94 4.67
C ALA A 87 11.03 -23.47 4.84
N LYS A 88 9.98 -24.11 5.39
CA LYS A 88 9.93 -25.57 5.61
C LYS A 88 9.44 -26.34 4.39
N LYS A 89 8.96 -25.66 3.35
CA LYS A 89 8.41 -26.29 2.16
C LYS A 89 9.53 -26.79 1.24
N ASN A 90 9.29 -27.94 0.59
CA ASN A 90 10.22 -28.49 -0.37
C ASN A 90 10.44 -27.53 -1.54
N GLY A 91 11.71 -27.34 -1.92
CA GLY A 91 12.11 -26.50 -3.04
C GLY A 91 12.19 -25.01 -2.71
N VAL A 92 11.87 -24.58 -1.47
CA VAL A 92 12.07 -23.21 -1.02
C VAL A 92 13.47 -23.06 -0.42
N ILE A 93 14.21 -22.08 -0.92
CA ILE A 93 15.54 -21.71 -0.45
C ILE A 93 15.45 -20.37 0.25
N THR A 94 16.02 -20.26 1.46
CA THR A 94 16.08 -19.03 2.25
C THR A 94 17.49 -18.45 2.25
N LEU A 95 17.64 -17.20 1.86
CA LEU A 95 18.90 -16.48 1.89
C LEU A 95 19.16 -15.81 3.26
N PRO A 96 20.41 -15.44 3.57
CA PRO A 96 20.76 -14.76 4.83
C PRO A 96 20.01 -13.42 5.05
N SER A 97 19.60 -12.74 3.97
CA SER A 97 18.79 -11.52 4.01
C SER A 97 17.35 -11.76 4.49
N GLY A 98 16.91 -13.03 4.48
CA GLY A 98 15.53 -13.43 4.71
C GLY A 98 14.68 -13.53 3.43
N LEU A 99 15.23 -13.16 2.26
CA LEU A 99 14.60 -13.44 0.97
C LEU A 99 14.47 -14.95 0.79
N GLN A 100 13.30 -15.39 0.35
CA GLN A 100 13.09 -16.80 -0.01
C GLN A 100 12.73 -16.89 -1.48
N TYR A 101 13.12 -17.98 -2.11
CA TYR A 101 12.76 -18.25 -3.50
C TYR A 101 12.55 -19.74 -3.76
N GLN A 102 11.76 -19.99 -4.80
CA GLN A 102 11.55 -21.31 -5.36
C GLN A 102 11.75 -21.24 -6.88
N VAL A 103 12.53 -22.17 -7.42
CA VAL A 103 12.72 -22.29 -8.85
C VAL A 103 11.50 -23.00 -9.44
N LEU A 104 10.76 -22.31 -10.32
CA LEU A 104 9.62 -22.89 -11.05
C LEU A 104 10.05 -23.42 -12.42
N LYS A 105 11.05 -22.76 -13.03
CA LYS A 105 11.66 -23.11 -14.32
C LYS A 105 13.10 -22.60 -14.34
N GLU A 106 14.01 -23.43 -14.71
CA GLU A 106 15.40 -23.04 -14.94
C GLU A 106 15.55 -22.26 -16.25
N GLY A 107 16.49 -21.33 -16.26
CA GLY A 107 16.96 -20.62 -17.45
C GLY A 107 18.35 -21.09 -17.85
N ASN A 108 18.78 -20.66 -19.02
CA ASN A 108 20.10 -21.01 -19.57
C ASN A 108 20.81 -19.83 -20.24
N GLY A 109 20.22 -18.63 -20.19
CA GLY A 109 20.79 -17.44 -20.79
C GLY A 109 21.67 -16.64 -19.83
N LYS A 110 21.82 -15.35 -20.11
CA LYS A 110 22.64 -14.42 -19.37
C LYS A 110 22.11 -14.22 -17.93
N LYS A 111 23.02 -14.07 -16.98
CA LYS A 111 22.70 -13.78 -15.58
C LYS A 111 22.89 -12.28 -15.31
N PRO A 112 21.90 -11.56 -14.76
CA PRO A 112 22.04 -10.14 -14.53
C PRO A 112 22.91 -9.83 -13.31
N THR A 113 23.51 -8.66 -13.33
CA THR A 113 24.16 -8.02 -12.18
C THR A 113 23.27 -6.90 -11.64
N ALA A 114 23.57 -6.39 -10.45
CA ALA A 114 22.81 -5.29 -9.84
C ALA A 114 22.74 -4.01 -10.70
N LYS A 115 23.64 -3.84 -11.68
CA LYS A 115 23.71 -2.66 -12.55
C LYS A 115 22.93 -2.80 -13.85
N ASP A 116 22.47 -4.00 -14.16
CA ASP A 116 21.80 -4.29 -15.41
C ASP A 116 20.32 -3.87 -15.36
N THR A 117 19.76 -3.69 -16.53
CA THR A 117 18.33 -3.54 -16.76
C THR A 117 17.78 -4.90 -17.19
N VAL A 118 16.64 -5.28 -16.64
CA VAL A 118 16.00 -6.57 -16.95
C VAL A 118 14.62 -6.35 -17.55
N LYS A 119 14.25 -7.21 -18.49
CA LYS A 119 12.89 -7.31 -19.02
C LYS A 119 12.27 -8.60 -18.52
N CYS A 120 11.13 -8.49 -17.86
CA CYS A 120 10.46 -9.63 -17.23
C CYS A 120 8.95 -9.57 -17.32
N HIS A 121 8.32 -10.73 -17.26
CA HIS A 121 6.94 -10.85 -16.82
C HIS A 121 6.91 -11.11 -15.32
N TYR A 122 5.93 -10.52 -14.65
CA TYR A 122 5.76 -10.75 -13.21
C TYR A 122 4.29 -10.66 -12.80
N GLU A 123 4.01 -11.27 -11.69
CA GLU A 123 2.74 -11.16 -10.98
C GLU A 123 3.01 -11.09 -9.48
N GLY A 124 2.53 -10.01 -8.84
CA GLY A 124 2.74 -9.73 -7.43
C GLY A 124 1.49 -9.99 -6.61
N PHE A 125 1.66 -10.71 -5.49
CA PHE A 125 0.59 -11.13 -4.60
C PHE A 125 0.89 -10.72 -3.15
N LEU A 126 -0.15 -10.43 -2.41
CA LEU A 126 -0.13 -10.46 -0.96
C LEU A 126 -0.14 -11.93 -0.48
N ILE A 127 0.15 -12.17 0.81
CA ILE A 127 0.18 -13.54 1.38
C ILE A 127 -1.19 -14.23 1.41
N ASP A 128 -2.28 -13.50 1.25
CA ASP A 128 -3.65 -14.01 1.12
C ASP A 128 -4.03 -14.39 -0.32
N GLY A 129 -3.11 -14.16 -1.28
CA GLY A 129 -3.31 -14.42 -2.70
C GLY A 129 -3.89 -13.26 -3.50
N THR A 130 -4.17 -12.12 -2.87
CA THR A 130 -4.63 -10.92 -3.59
C THR A 130 -3.56 -10.41 -4.54
N VAL A 131 -3.87 -10.33 -5.84
CA VAL A 131 -2.98 -9.73 -6.85
C VAL A 131 -3.01 -8.22 -6.70
N PHE A 132 -1.84 -7.60 -6.52
CA PHE A 132 -1.73 -6.14 -6.43
C PHE A 132 -1.11 -5.52 -7.69
N ASP A 133 -0.33 -6.30 -8.46
CA ASP A 133 0.24 -5.85 -9.72
C ASP A 133 0.60 -7.04 -10.61
N SER A 134 0.38 -6.94 -11.94
CA SER A 134 0.65 -8.02 -12.89
C SER A 134 0.94 -7.48 -14.29
N SER A 135 2.15 -7.70 -14.78
CA SER A 135 2.50 -7.45 -16.18
C SER A 135 1.83 -8.44 -17.13
N VAL A 136 1.51 -9.64 -16.63
CA VAL A 136 0.80 -10.67 -17.39
C VAL A 136 -0.62 -10.22 -17.72
N GLN A 137 -1.32 -9.65 -16.74
CA GLN A 137 -2.68 -9.11 -16.94
C GLN A 137 -2.68 -7.89 -17.87
N ARG A 138 -1.61 -7.09 -17.89
CA ARG A 138 -1.44 -5.99 -18.84
C ARG A 138 -1.10 -6.46 -20.25
N GLY A 139 -0.68 -7.72 -20.43
CA GLY A 139 -0.36 -8.32 -21.72
C GLY A 139 1.02 -7.95 -22.28
N GLU A 140 1.86 -7.24 -21.51
CA GLU A 140 3.19 -6.79 -21.93
C GLU A 140 4.22 -6.93 -20.82
N PRO A 141 5.46 -7.35 -21.13
CA PRO A 141 6.54 -7.42 -20.16
C PRO A 141 6.99 -6.01 -19.75
N ALA A 142 7.48 -5.89 -18.53
CA ALA A 142 8.01 -4.65 -18.02
C ALA A 142 9.55 -4.67 -17.96
N THR A 143 10.16 -3.50 -18.11
CA THR A 143 11.62 -3.33 -18.10
C THR A 143 12.02 -2.47 -16.91
N PHE A 144 12.96 -2.95 -16.09
CA PHE A 144 13.41 -2.30 -14.86
C PHE A 144 14.93 -2.29 -14.75
N PRO A 145 15.54 -1.13 -14.42
CA PRO A 145 16.89 -1.10 -13.87
C PRO A 145 16.91 -1.74 -12.48
N LEU A 146 17.76 -2.75 -12.24
CA LEU A 146 17.80 -3.48 -10.96
C LEU A 146 18.19 -2.61 -9.75
N GLN A 147 18.74 -1.43 -9.98
CA GLN A 147 19.04 -0.44 -8.92
C GLN A 147 17.79 0.36 -8.47
N GLN A 148 16.68 0.30 -9.21
CA GLN A 148 15.49 1.11 -8.96
C GLN A 148 14.27 0.30 -8.50
N VAL A 149 14.45 -0.98 -8.28
CA VAL A 149 13.41 -1.88 -7.76
C VAL A 149 13.61 -2.16 -6.27
N ILE A 150 12.67 -2.82 -5.63
CA ILE A 150 12.77 -3.23 -4.22
C ILE A 150 13.98 -4.16 -4.01
N ALA A 151 14.59 -4.08 -2.82
CA ALA A 151 15.82 -4.82 -2.51
C ALA A 151 15.71 -6.33 -2.75
N GLY A 152 14.54 -6.91 -2.46
CA GLY A 152 14.28 -8.33 -2.72
C GLY A 152 14.35 -8.70 -4.21
N TRP A 153 13.96 -7.80 -5.11
CA TRP A 153 14.11 -7.98 -6.55
C TRP A 153 15.57 -7.82 -6.99
N THR A 154 16.25 -6.79 -6.49
CA THR A 154 17.67 -6.58 -6.79
C THR A 154 18.50 -7.81 -6.41
N GLU A 155 18.25 -8.40 -5.24
CA GLU A 155 18.94 -9.61 -4.78
C GLU A 155 18.48 -10.84 -5.56
N GLY A 156 17.17 -11.06 -5.69
CA GLY A 156 16.58 -12.26 -6.25
C GLY A 156 16.85 -12.45 -7.74
N LEU A 157 16.72 -11.39 -8.54
CA LEU A 157 16.92 -11.46 -9.99
C LEU A 157 18.37 -11.77 -10.38
N GLN A 158 19.34 -11.41 -9.53
CA GLN A 158 20.73 -11.80 -9.72
C GLN A 158 20.98 -13.31 -9.54
N LEU A 159 20.02 -14.07 -9.03
CA LEU A 159 20.09 -15.54 -8.94
C LEU A 159 19.60 -16.22 -10.22
N MET A 160 18.78 -15.53 -11.01
CA MET A 160 18.12 -16.04 -12.21
C MET A 160 19.04 -15.97 -13.44
N GLN A 161 18.71 -16.78 -14.43
CA GLN A 161 19.22 -16.67 -15.80
C GLN A 161 18.05 -16.34 -16.74
N GLU A 162 18.32 -15.76 -17.89
CA GLU A 162 17.30 -15.54 -18.93
C GLU A 162 16.58 -16.85 -19.27
N GLY A 163 15.27 -16.78 -19.37
CA GLY A 163 14.37 -17.91 -19.57
C GLY A 163 13.91 -18.59 -18.28
N ALA A 164 14.49 -18.22 -17.11
CA ALA A 164 14.07 -18.76 -15.82
C ALA A 164 12.73 -18.15 -15.35
N LYS A 165 12.01 -18.93 -14.54
CA LYS A 165 10.84 -18.43 -13.77
C LYS A 165 11.02 -18.85 -12.31
N TYR A 166 11.02 -17.86 -11.43
CA TYR A 166 11.15 -18.03 -10.00
C TYR A 166 9.96 -17.46 -9.27
N ARG A 167 9.64 -18.04 -8.12
CA ARG A 167 8.73 -17.45 -7.14
C ARG A 167 9.56 -16.93 -5.99
N PHE A 168 9.44 -15.62 -5.73
CA PHE A 168 10.07 -14.95 -4.61
C PHE A 168 9.07 -14.73 -3.48
N PHE A 169 9.53 -14.90 -2.24
CA PHE A 169 8.78 -14.55 -1.03
C PHE A 169 9.63 -13.53 -0.28
N ILE A 170 9.17 -12.31 -0.26
CA ILE A 170 9.97 -11.14 0.10
C ILE A 170 9.46 -10.59 1.44
N PRO A 171 10.29 -10.61 2.50
CA PRO A 171 9.93 -9.98 3.76
C PRO A 171 9.76 -8.47 3.57
N TYR A 172 8.89 -7.84 4.34
CA TYR A 172 8.56 -6.43 4.21
C TYR A 172 9.79 -5.50 4.16
N ARG A 173 10.87 -5.84 4.89
CA ARG A 173 12.13 -5.08 4.92
C ARG A 173 12.86 -5.03 3.58
N LEU A 174 12.67 -6.01 2.74
CA LEU A 174 13.23 -6.09 1.37
C LEU A 174 12.21 -5.67 0.30
N ALA A 175 11.02 -5.22 0.72
CA ALA A 175 9.92 -4.74 -0.11
C ALA A 175 9.63 -3.26 0.17
N TYR A 176 8.43 -2.93 0.64
CA TYR A 176 7.98 -1.54 0.86
C TYR A 176 8.01 -1.09 2.33
N GLY A 177 8.61 -1.89 3.20
CA GLY A 177 8.88 -1.53 4.58
C GLY A 177 7.63 -1.33 5.44
N GLU A 178 7.78 -0.43 6.41
CA GLU A 178 6.75 -0.13 7.41
C GLU A 178 5.61 0.73 6.87
N GLY A 179 5.83 1.42 5.74
CA GLY A 179 4.84 2.32 5.14
C GLY A 179 3.90 1.62 4.16
N GLY A 180 4.29 0.47 3.60
CA GLY A 180 3.58 -0.12 2.48
C GLY A 180 3.71 0.69 1.19
N ALA A 181 2.82 0.50 0.23
CA ALA A 181 2.78 1.28 -1.01
C ALA A 181 1.34 1.47 -1.52
N GLY A 182 0.96 2.73 -1.69
CA GLY A 182 -0.36 3.12 -2.16
C GLY A 182 -1.50 2.53 -1.31
N ALA A 183 -2.62 2.21 -1.97
CA ALA A 183 -3.76 1.56 -1.34
C ALA A 183 -3.69 0.01 -1.41
N SER A 184 -2.78 -0.54 -2.24
CA SER A 184 -2.77 -1.96 -2.59
C SER A 184 -1.80 -2.79 -1.74
N ILE A 185 -0.77 -2.17 -1.16
CA ILE A 185 0.24 -2.86 -0.35
C ILE A 185 0.24 -2.28 1.06
N PRO A 186 -0.32 -3.01 2.04
CA PRO A 186 -0.41 -2.53 3.40
C PRO A 186 0.97 -2.39 4.07
N PRO A 187 1.03 -1.61 5.18
CA PRO A 187 2.21 -1.54 6.03
C PRO A 187 2.71 -2.93 6.46
N PHE A 188 4.03 -3.13 6.47
CA PHE A 188 4.70 -4.37 6.89
C PHE A 188 4.32 -5.63 6.09
N ALA A 189 3.75 -5.49 4.89
CA ALA A 189 3.35 -6.63 4.09
C ALA A 189 4.55 -7.44 3.58
N ALA A 190 4.55 -8.73 3.82
CA ALA A 190 5.37 -9.68 3.06
C ALA A 190 4.72 -9.90 1.69
N LEU A 191 5.52 -10.00 0.65
CA LEU A 191 5.06 -10.09 -0.74
C LEU A 191 5.50 -11.39 -1.39
N ILE A 192 4.70 -11.84 -2.34
CA ILE A 192 5.01 -12.97 -3.21
C ILE A 192 5.08 -12.45 -4.65
N PHE A 193 6.08 -12.86 -5.39
CA PHE A 193 6.19 -12.53 -6.81
C PHE A 193 6.53 -13.77 -7.63
N ASP A 194 5.74 -14.03 -8.65
CA ASP A 194 6.16 -14.91 -9.75
C ASP A 194 6.85 -14.04 -10.79
N VAL A 195 8.10 -14.35 -11.09
CA VAL A 195 8.90 -13.55 -12.03
C VAL A 195 9.50 -14.46 -13.09
N GLU A 196 9.28 -14.14 -14.36
CA GLU A 196 9.92 -14.76 -15.51
C GLU A 196 10.90 -13.75 -16.13
N LEU A 197 12.19 -14.07 -16.06
CA LEU A 197 13.25 -13.24 -16.64
C LEU A 197 13.36 -13.54 -18.14
N ILE A 198 12.98 -12.55 -18.96
CA ILE A 198 12.97 -12.69 -20.42
C ILE A 198 14.33 -12.34 -21.00
N GLU A 199 14.90 -11.19 -20.59
CA GLU A 199 16.09 -10.62 -21.21
C GLU A 199 16.87 -9.75 -20.21
N VAL A 200 18.19 -9.76 -20.30
CA VAL A 200 19.12 -8.83 -19.62
C VAL A 200 19.61 -7.82 -20.65
N VAL A 201 19.12 -6.60 -20.54
CA VAL A 201 19.34 -5.48 -21.48
C VAL A 201 20.65 -4.75 -21.20
#